data_1c9d61eb9e88fc619d2fb6f0044b787d
#
_entry.id   1c9d61eb9e88fc619d2fb6f0044b787d
#
_cell.length_a   1.000
_cell.length_b   1.000
_cell.length_c   1.000
_cell.angle_alpha   90.00
_cell.angle_beta   90.00
_cell.angle_gamma   90.00
#
_symmetry.space_group_name_H-M   'P 1'
#
loop_
_entity.id
_entity.type
_entity.pdbx_description
1 polymer ?
#
loop_
_entity_poly.entity_id
_entity_poly.type
_entity_poly.pdbx_seq_one_letter_code
_entity_poly.pdbx_strand_id
1 'polypeptide(L)'
;ELGVAVIVTDHHLPGEVLPAADAVVDPHRADCPSDFKQICGAEVAFKLICVAEGKEPEELIYEYADILSVAVTADVMPLKFENRSIVKLGTEKLRNAPSKGLSAVMSVAGLDRNDMNATRIAFGIAPRINAAGRLGSADIAFKLLTTDSMTEALELANQIDALNAERRGTEKGIFEKAAEIIEREG
;
A
#
# COMPACT_ATOMS: atom_id res chain seq x y z
N GLU A 1 -26.69 -5.62 -18.37
CA GLU A 1 -25.51 -4.96 -19.00
C GLU A 1 -25.78 -3.45 -18.98
N LEU A 2 -24.91 -2.68 -18.29
CA LEU A 2 -25.14 -1.25 -18.05
C LEU A 2 -24.51 -0.36 -19.14
N GLY A 3 -23.84 -0.93 -20.15
CA GLY A 3 -23.15 -0.18 -21.21
C GLY A 3 -21.99 0.68 -20.70
N VAL A 4 -21.37 0.30 -19.59
CA VAL A 4 -20.22 1.00 -19.01
C VAL A 4 -18.92 0.35 -19.47
N ALA A 5 -17.96 1.15 -19.94
CA ALA A 5 -16.62 0.66 -20.23
C ALA A 5 -15.89 0.29 -18.94
N VAL A 6 -15.19 -0.85 -18.95
CA VAL A 6 -14.48 -1.40 -17.80
C VAL A 6 -12.99 -1.51 -18.13
N ILE A 7 -12.15 -0.91 -17.29
CA ILE A 7 -10.70 -1.08 -17.30
C ILE A 7 -10.31 -1.83 -16.02
N VAL A 8 -9.61 -2.94 -16.17
CA VAL A 8 -9.05 -3.71 -15.04
C VAL A 8 -7.57 -3.38 -14.92
N THR A 9 -7.14 -3.04 -13.71
CA THR A 9 -5.72 -2.89 -13.36
C THR A 9 -5.34 -3.96 -12.35
N ASP A 10 -4.27 -4.70 -12.61
CA ASP A 10 -3.76 -5.75 -11.71
C ASP A 10 -2.23 -5.83 -11.81
N HIS A 11 -1.61 -6.53 -10.87
CA HIS A 11 -0.18 -6.82 -10.83
C HIS A 11 0.12 -8.27 -10.41
N HIS A 12 -0.90 -9.09 -10.24
CA HIS A 12 -0.74 -10.52 -9.97
C HIS A 12 -0.46 -11.30 -11.27
N LEU A 13 0.01 -12.54 -11.14
CA LEU A 13 0.14 -13.41 -12.30
C LEU A 13 -1.26 -13.67 -12.89
N PRO A 14 -1.49 -13.32 -14.16
CA PRO A 14 -2.79 -13.52 -14.77
C PRO A 14 -3.10 -15.01 -14.95
N GLY A 15 -4.38 -15.38 -14.86
CA GLY A 15 -4.86 -16.68 -15.23
C GLY A 15 -4.80 -16.93 -16.76
N GLU A 16 -5.16 -18.14 -17.19
CA GLU A 16 -5.21 -18.49 -18.62
C GLU A 16 -6.23 -17.64 -19.39
N VAL A 17 -7.29 -17.20 -18.72
CA VAL A 17 -8.35 -16.37 -19.29
C VAL A 17 -8.38 -15.03 -18.56
N LEU A 18 -8.18 -13.96 -19.31
CA LEU A 18 -8.29 -12.61 -18.80
C LEU A 18 -9.77 -12.24 -18.55
N PRO A 19 -10.05 -11.34 -17.58
CA PRO A 19 -11.41 -10.85 -17.37
C PRO A 19 -11.96 -10.16 -18.62
N ALA A 20 -13.27 -10.33 -18.85
CA ALA A 20 -13.98 -9.67 -19.94
C ALA A 20 -14.12 -8.16 -19.62
N ALA A 21 -13.18 -7.37 -20.11
CA ALA A 21 -13.11 -5.92 -19.92
C ALA A 21 -12.68 -5.25 -21.23
N ASP A 22 -12.92 -3.94 -21.35
CA ASP A 22 -12.48 -3.16 -22.52
C ASP A 22 -10.95 -3.04 -22.57
N ALA A 23 -10.31 -3.02 -21.40
CA ALA A 23 -8.85 -3.10 -21.27
C ALA A 23 -8.44 -3.80 -19.96
N VAL A 24 -7.33 -4.53 -20.02
CA VAL A 24 -6.67 -5.14 -18.85
C VAL A 24 -5.22 -4.66 -18.83
N VAL A 25 -4.86 -3.90 -17.80
CA VAL A 25 -3.52 -3.37 -17.57
C VAL A 25 -2.85 -4.18 -16.47
N ASP A 26 -1.89 -5.01 -16.85
CA ASP A 26 -1.15 -5.87 -15.94
C ASP A 26 0.26 -6.11 -16.50
N PRO A 27 1.32 -5.80 -15.72
CA PRO A 27 2.70 -5.98 -16.18
C PRO A 27 3.07 -7.45 -16.43
N HIS A 28 2.39 -8.41 -15.81
CA HIS A 28 2.66 -9.85 -15.95
C HIS A 28 2.00 -10.49 -17.17
N ARG A 29 1.18 -9.78 -17.93
CA ARG A 29 0.65 -10.29 -19.19
C ARG A 29 1.79 -10.64 -20.15
N ALA A 30 1.60 -11.70 -20.93
CA ALA A 30 2.59 -12.17 -21.88
C ALA A 30 2.90 -11.16 -23.00
N ASP A 31 1.92 -10.32 -23.36
CA ASP A 31 2.02 -9.27 -24.37
C ASP A 31 2.46 -7.91 -23.82
N CYS A 32 2.70 -7.78 -22.52
CA CYS A 32 3.22 -6.55 -21.94
C CYS A 32 4.70 -6.36 -22.28
N PRO A 33 5.10 -5.24 -22.91
CA PRO A 33 6.47 -5.01 -23.36
C PRO A 33 7.43 -4.55 -22.23
N SER A 34 6.93 -4.31 -21.02
CA SER A 34 7.78 -3.84 -19.91
C SER A 34 8.80 -4.90 -19.50
N ASP A 35 10.06 -4.51 -19.38
CA ASP A 35 11.14 -5.37 -18.88
C ASP A 35 11.06 -5.57 -17.36
N PHE A 36 10.46 -4.61 -16.64
CA PHE A 36 10.28 -4.69 -15.19
C PHE A 36 8.82 -4.95 -14.85
N LYS A 37 8.55 -6.16 -14.37
CA LYS A 37 7.20 -6.66 -14.05
C LYS A 37 6.82 -6.52 -12.58
N GLN A 38 7.81 -6.35 -11.71
CA GLN A 38 7.65 -6.45 -10.26
C GLN A 38 7.26 -5.10 -9.64
N ILE A 39 6.09 -4.59 -10.03
CA ILE A 39 5.47 -3.37 -9.50
C ILE A 39 4.18 -3.73 -8.77
N CYS A 40 3.80 -2.96 -7.75
CA CYS A 40 2.58 -3.19 -7.00
C CYS A 40 1.34 -2.58 -7.71
N GLY A 41 0.15 -3.00 -7.27
CA GLY A 41 -1.11 -2.50 -7.86
C GLY A 41 -1.27 -0.98 -7.80
N ALA A 42 -0.75 -0.32 -6.76
CA ALA A 42 -0.77 1.13 -6.67
C ALA A 42 0.11 1.81 -7.73
N GLU A 43 1.24 1.19 -8.13
CA GLU A 43 2.07 1.70 -9.21
C GLU A 43 1.39 1.54 -10.57
N VAL A 44 0.67 0.43 -10.79
CA VAL A 44 -0.15 0.24 -12.00
C VAL A 44 -1.22 1.33 -12.08
N ALA A 45 -1.92 1.60 -10.96
CA ALA A 45 -2.91 2.66 -10.89
C ALA A 45 -2.30 4.05 -11.11
N PHE A 46 -1.12 4.33 -10.56
CA PHE A 46 -0.39 5.57 -10.79
C PHE A 46 -0.04 5.78 -12.27
N LYS A 47 0.45 4.75 -12.96
CA LYS A 47 0.74 4.81 -14.39
C LYS A 47 -0.53 5.11 -15.21
N LEU A 48 -1.67 4.52 -14.81
CA LEU A 48 -2.96 4.82 -15.44
C LEU A 48 -3.37 6.29 -15.23
N ILE A 49 -3.15 6.84 -14.02
CA ILE A 49 -3.41 8.27 -13.72
C ILE A 49 -2.55 9.16 -14.62
N CYS A 50 -1.25 8.86 -14.76
CA CYS A 50 -0.36 9.63 -15.65
C CYS A 50 -0.90 9.67 -17.07
N VAL A 51 -1.31 8.53 -17.62
CA VAL A 51 -1.90 8.47 -18.97
C VAL A 51 -3.22 9.24 -19.05
N ALA A 52 -4.08 9.10 -18.06
CA ALA A 52 -5.38 9.78 -18.03
C ALA A 52 -5.24 11.32 -17.95
N GLU A 53 -4.22 11.81 -17.24
CA GLU A 53 -3.92 13.25 -17.14
C GLU A 53 -3.04 13.78 -18.29
N GLY A 54 -2.51 12.90 -19.14
CA GLY A 54 -1.59 13.28 -20.22
C GLY A 54 -0.28 13.87 -19.70
N LYS A 55 0.20 13.37 -18.54
CA LYS A 55 1.42 13.84 -17.90
C LYS A 55 2.46 12.73 -17.81
N GLU A 56 3.73 13.11 -17.84
CA GLU A 56 4.81 12.17 -17.59
C GLU A 56 4.89 11.80 -16.09
N PRO A 57 5.34 10.60 -15.73
CA PRO A 57 5.45 10.16 -14.32
C PRO A 57 6.26 11.13 -13.46
N GLU A 58 7.30 11.75 -13.99
CA GLU A 58 8.16 12.70 -13.29
C GLU A 58 7.43 13.97 -12.82
N GLU A 59 6.35 14.33 -13.49
CA GLU A 59 5.54 15.51 -13.15
C GLU A 59 4.61 15.24 -11.96
N LEU A 60 4.20 13.98 -11.78
CA LEU A 60 3.20 13.58 -10.77
C LEU A 60 3.79 12.78 -9.60
N ILE A 61 4.94 12.15 -9.80
CA ILE A 61 5.45 11.16 -8.82
C ILE A 61 5.58 11.71 -7.41
N TYR A 62 6.01 12.97 -7.24
CA TYR A 62 6.18 13.55 -5.91
C TYR A 62 4.84 13.75 -5.19
N GLU A 63 3.76 13.99 -5.92
CA GLU A 63 2.41 14.12 -5.35
C GLU A 63 1.96 12.81 -4.68
N TYR A 64 2.29 11.67 -5.27
CA TYR A 64 1.86 10.34 -4.82
C TYR A 64 2.96 9.55 -4.08
N ALA A 65 4.19 10.08 -4.00
CA ALA A 65 5.35 9.32 -3.56
C ALA A 65 5.23 8.72 -2.16
N ASP A 66 4.61 9.41 -1.21
CA ASP A 66 4.41 8.91 0.14
C ASP A 66 3.50 7.68 0.17
N ILE A 67 2.34 7.73 -0.49
CA ILE A 67 1.41 6.61 -0.57
C ILE A 67 1.97 5.46 -1.40
N LEU A 68 2.62 5.75 -2.53
CA LEU A 68 3.27 4.73 -3.37
C LEU A 68 4.38 4.00 -2.62
N SER A 69 5.21 4.73 -1.84
CA SER A 69 6.26 4.09 -1.04
C SER A 69 5.71 3.14 0.02
N VAL A 70 4.56 3.48 0.61
CA VAL A 70 3.85 2.58 1.54
C VAL A 70 3.36 1.34 0.79
N ALA A 71 2.75 1.49 -0.39
CA ALA A 71 2.26 0.36 -1.18
C ALA A 71 3.39 -0.58 -1.62
N VAL A 72 4.48 -0.06 -2.19
CA VAL A 72 5.65 -0.83 -2.61
C VAL A 72 6.23 -1.65 -1.45
N THR A 73 6.32 -1.04 -0.26
CA THR A 73 6.88 -1.73 0.92
C THR A 73 5.88 -2.70 1.56
N ALA A 74 4.59 -2.38 1.54
CA ALA A 74 3.53 -3.25 2.07
C ALA A 74 3.40 -4.54 1.27
N ASP A 75 3.60 -4.46 -0.04
CA ASP A 75 3.51 -5.56 -0.99
C ASP A 75 4.84 -6.30 -1.18
N VAL A 76 5.85 -5.91 -0.39
CA VAL A 76 7.19 -6.52 -0.36
C VAL A 76 7.85 -6.53 -1.75
N MET A 77 7.61 -5.50 -2.56
CA MET A 77 8.21 -5.41 -3.90
C MET A 77 9.72 -5.23 -3.82
N PRO A 78 10.48 -5.82 -4.77
CA PRO A 78 11.93 -5.68 -4.77
C PRO A 78 12.33 -4.21 -4.99
N LEU A 79 13.19 -3.68 -4.13
CA LEU A 79 13.67 -2.28 -4.21
C LEU A 79 14.73 -2.12 -5.31
N LYS A 80 14.31 -2.35 -6.56
CA LYS A 80 15.09 -2.20 -7.78
C LYS A 80 14.39 -1.20 -8.71
N PHE A 81 15.12 -0.65 -9.66
CA PHE A 81 14.59 0.24 -10.69
C PHE A 81 13.64 1.30 -10.12
N GLU A 82 12.43 1.44 -10.69
CA GLU A 82 11.43 2.43 -10.28
C GLU A 82 10.99 2.27 -8.82
N ASN A 83 10.83 1.07 -8.30
CA ASN A 83 10.44 0.82 -6.90
C ASN A 83 11.43 1.48 -5.93
N ARG A 84 12.74 1.39 -6.21
CA ARG A 84 13.77 2.04 -5.41
C ARG A 84 13.64 3.57 -5.44
N SER A 85 13.36 4.13 -6.60
CA SER A 85 13.17 5.57 -6.77
C SER A 85 11.93 6.05 -6.02
N ILE A 86 10.82 5.34 -6.16
CA ILE A 86 9.56 5.60 -5.46
C ILE A 86 9.76 5.59 -3.94
N VAL A 87 10.39 4.54 -3.40
CA VAL A 87 10.61 4.44 -1.95
C VAL A 87 11.57 5.52 -1.45
N LYS A 88 12.57 5.92 -2.23
CA LYS A 88 13.46 7.04 -1.89
C LYS A 88 12.69 8.36 -1.83
N LEU A 89 11.93 8.70 -2.87
CA LEU A 89 11.12 9.93 -2.93
C LEU A 89 10.04 9.94 -1.87
N GLY A 90 9.34 8.83 -1.67
CA GLY A 90 8.31 8.70 -0.64
C GLY A 90 8.86 8.84 0.78
N THR A 91 10.04 8.28 1.06
CA THR A 91 10.72 8.48 2.34
C THR A 91 11.05 9.96 2.56
N GLU A 92 11.52 10.65 1.52
CA GLU A 92 11.79 12.10 1.57
C GLU A 92 10.49 12.89 1.83
N LYS A 93 9.42 12.57 1.11
CA LYS A 93 8.12 13.22 1.29
C LYS A 93 7.55 12.96 2.70
N LEU A 94 7.66 11.75 3.23
CA LEU A 94 7.23 11.41 4.59
C LEU A 94 7.98 12.22 5.65
N ARG A 95 9.25 12.55 5.42
CA ARG A 95 10.02 13.43 6.32
C ARG A 95 9.56 14.87 6.27
N ASN A 96 9.33 15.41 5.07
CA ASN A 96 9.17 16.84 4.84
C ASN A 96 7.71 17.28 4.80
N ALA A 97 6.88 16.59 4.02
CA ALA A 97 5.51 17.00 3.72
C ALA A 97 4.58 15.79 3.46
N PRO A 98 4.42 14.88 4.44
CA PRO A 98 3.49 13.75 4.27
C PRO A 98 2.05 14.23 4.11
N SER A 99 1.22 13.43 3.43
CA SER A 99 -0.22 13.60 3.45
C SER A 99 -0.76 13.57 4.88
N LYS A 100 -1.91 14.21 5.13
CA LYS A 100 -2.48 14.31 6.49
C LYS A 100 -2.73 12.94 7.11
N GLY A 101 -3.25 11.99 6.32
CA GLY A 101 -3.47 10.63 6.75
C GLY A 101 -2.18 9.92 7.19
N LEU A 102 -1.14 9.94 6.37
CA LEU A 102 0.14 9.31 6.72
C LEU A 102 0.85 10.04 7.86
N SER A 103 0.72 11.37 7.95
CA SER A 103 1.20 12.14 9.11
C SER A 103 0.53 11.69 10.41
N ALA A 104 -0.78 11.46 10.40
CA ALA A 104 -1.53 10.96 11.54
C ALA A 104 -1.10 9.52 11.93
N VAL A 105 -0.95 8.62 10.94
CA VAL A 105 -0.43 7.26 11.19
C VAL A 105 0.95 7.30 11.83
N MET A 106 1.85 8.12 11.32
CA MET A 106 3.20 8.27 11.88
C MET A 106 3.15 8.78 13.33
N SER A 107 2.29 9.75 13.62
CA SER A 107 2.09 10.29 14.96
C SER A 107 1.60 9.23 15.94
N VAL A 108 0.54 8.51 15.60
CA VAL A 108 -0.05 7.43 16.43
C VAL A 108 0.92 6.26 16.61
N ALA A 109 1.71 5.95 15.58
CA ALA A 109 2.75 4.92 15.63
C ALA A 109 4.02 5.33 16.40
N GLY A 110 4.13 6.58 16.85
CA GLY A 110 5.32 7.11 17.53
C GLY A 110 6.56 7.15 16.62
N LEU A 111 6.37 7.37 15.31
CA LEU A 111 7.46 7.40 14.33
C LEU A 111 8.01 8.83 14.20
N ASP A 112 9.31 9.00 14.44
CA ASP A 112 10.00 10.27 14.17
C ASP A 112 10.20 10.43 12.65
N ARG A 113 9.80 11.58 12.12
CA ARG A 113 9.97 11.94 10.71
C ARG A 113 11.42 11.91 10.28
N ASN A 114 12.34 12.37 11.14
CA ASN A 114 13.77 12.42 10.82
C ASN A 114 14.38 11.03 10.62
N ASP A 115 13.82 10.02 11.28
CA ASP A 115 14.29 8.63 11.22
C ASP A 115 13.58 7.78 10.14
N MET A 116 12.70 8.38 9.33
CA MET A 116 11.94 7.62 8.34
C MET A 116 12.86 6.97 7.31
N ASN A 117 12.59 5.70 7.04
CA ASN A 117 13.27 4.86 6.07
C ASN A 117 12.36 3.71 5.63
N ALA A 118 12.76 2.92 4.64
CA ALA A 118 11.96 1.80 4.12
C ALA A 118 11.53 0.81 5.21
N THR A 119 12.39 0.52 6.19
CA THR A 119 12.07 -0.39 7.31
C THR A 119 10.96 0.18 8.19
N ARG A 120 11.01 1.47 8.50
CA ARG A 120 9.95 2.12 9.29
C ARG A 120 8.63 2.20 8.53
N ILE A 121 8.67 2.36 7.22
CA ILE A 121 7.46 2.28 6.38
C ILE A 121 6.90 0.85 6.46
N ALA A 122 7.72 -0.17 6.19
CA ALA A 122 7.31 -1.57 6.12
C ALA A 122 6.76 -2.11 7.45
N PHE A 123 7.35 -1.73 8.58
CA PHE A 123 6.98 -2.27 9.89
C PHE A 123 6.19 -1.28 10.77
N GLY A 124 6.22 0.00 10.47
CA GLY A 124 5.53 1.03 11.24
C GLY A 124 4.22 1.50 10.58
N ILE A 125 4.21 1.79 9.30
CA ILE A 125 3.04 2.32 8.59
C ILE A 125 2.22 1.20 7.93
N ALA A 126 2.84 0.42 7.05
CA ALA A 126 2.16 -0.56 6.21
C ALA A 126 1.28 -1.56 6.99
N PRO A 127 1.71 -2.14 8.13
CA PRO A 127 0.88 -3.09 8.87
C PRO A 127 -0.42 -2.47 9.43
N ARG A 128 -0.42 -1.18 9.74
CA ARG A 128 -1.60 -0.46 10.21
C ARG A 128 -2.62 -0.29 9.10
N ILE A 129 -2.18 0.19 7.94
CA ILE A 129 -3.05 0.31 6.75
C ILE A 129 -3.64 -1.07 6.38
N ASN A 130 -2.81 -2.11 6.34
CA ASN A 130 -3.24 -3.47 6.00
C ASN A 130 -4.22 -4.06 7.03
N ALA A 131 -4.11 -3.69 8.32
CA ALA A 131 -5.02 -4.18 9.36
C ALA A 131 -6.47 -3.75 9.13
N ALA A 132 -6.70 -2.54 8.59
CA ALA A 132 -8.03 -2.05 8.25
C ALA A 132 -8.73 -2.97 7.23
N GLY A 133 -8.03 -3.43 6.20
CA GLY A 133 -8.58 -4.35 5.19
C GLY A 133 -8.80 -5.79 5.69
N ARG A 134 -8.16 -6.19 6.79
CA ARG A 134 -8.24 -7.57 7.32
C ARG A 134 -9.27 -7.76 8.43
N LEU A 135 -9.37 -6.81 9.36
CA LEU A 135 -10.20 -6.91 10.57
C LEU A 135 -11.33 -5.89 10.62
N GLY A 136 -11.26 -4.85 9.79
CA GLY A 136 -12.24 -3.78 9.73
C GLY A 136 -12.82 -3.62 8.34
N SER A 137 -13.06 -2.36 7.98
CA SER A 137 -13.47 -1.98 6.63
C SER A 137 -12.33 -1.27 5.92
N ALA A 138 -12.06 -1.63 4.68
CA ALA A 138 -11.14 -0.90 3.81
C ALA A 138 -11.51 0.59 3.67
N ASP A 139 -12.78 0.94 3.90
CA ASP A 139 -13.26 2.34 3.91
C ASP A 139 -12.56 3.21 4.94
N ILE A 140 -12.15 2.64 6.09
CA ILE A 140 -11.42 3.39 7.12
C ILE A 140 -10.06 3.82 6.57
N ALA A 141 -9.33 2.91 5.95
CA ALA A 141 -8.04 3.21 5.32
C ALA A 141 -8.20 4.18 4.14
N PHE A 142 -9.23 4.00 3.31
CA PHE A 142 -9.53 4.90 2.21
C PHE A 142 -9.79 6.32 2.71
N LYS A 143 -10.69 6.50 3.68
CA LYS A 143 -10.99 7.81 4.27
C LYS A 143 -9.76 8.45 4.90
N LEU A 144 -8.97 7.67 5.63
CA LEU A 144 -7.73 8.14 6.23
C LEU A 144 -6.74 8.70 5.18
N LEU A 145 -6.57 7.98 4.07
CA LEU A 145 -5.61 8.36 3.03
C LEU A 145 -6.08 9.51 2.14
N THR A 146 -7.40 9.78 2.14
CA THR A 146 -8.01 10.81 1.27
C THR A 146 -8.51 12.04 2.04
N THR A 147 -8.54 12.02 3.37
CA THR A 147 -9.05 13.16 4.15
C THR A 147 -8.12 14.36 4.11
N ASP A 148 -8.72 15.54 4.03
CA ASP A 148 -8.05 16.83 4.18
C ASP A 148 -8.18 17.42 5.60
N SER A 149 -8.75 16.68 6.55
CA SER A 149 -8.89 17.07 7.94
C SER A 149 -7.87 16.34 8.83
N MET A 150 -6.97 17.06 9.49
CA MET A 150 -6.02 16.45 10.43
C MET A 150 -6.74 15.84 11.65
N THR A 151 -7.84 16.43 12.10
CA THR A 151 -8.65 15.90 13.22
C THR A 151 -9.23 14.54 12.83
N GLU A 152 -9.88 14.46 11.68
CA GLU A 152 -10.43 13.19 11.15
C GLU A 152 -9.31 12.17 10.90
N ALA A 153 -8.18 12.60 10.33
CA ALA A 153 -7.03 11.74 10.11
C ALA A 153 -6.52 11.09 11.41
N LEU A 154 -6.44 11.85 12.51
CA LEU A 154 -6.02 11.33 13.81
C LEU A 154 -7.04 10.33 14.40
N GLU A 155 -8.32 10.62 14.27
CA GLU A 155 -9.39 9.70 14.71
C GLU A 155 -9.31 8.36 13.94
N LEU A 156 -9.19 8.42 12.61
CA LEU A 156 -9.08 7.23 11.76
C LEU A 156 -7.75 6.48 12.00
N ALA A 157 -6.65 7.19 12.21
CA ALA A 157 -5.35 6.60 12.52
C ALA A 157 -5.37 5.82 13.85
N ASN A 158 -6.05 6.35 14.89
CA ASN A 158 -6.23 5.63 16.15
C ASN A 158 -7.08 4.35 15.96
N GLN A 159 -8.12 4.41 15.11
CA GLN A 159 -8.92 3.22 14.82
C GLN A 159 -8.09 2.12 14.15
N ILE A 160 -7.30 2.45 13.13
CA ILE A 160 -6.46 1.43 12.46
C ILE A 160 -5.31 0.93 13.34
N ASP A 161 -4.79 1.75 14.25
CA ASP A 161 -3.79 1.30 15.23
C ASP A 161 -4.39 0.28 16.20
N ALA A 162 -5.61 0.50 16.67
CA ALA A 162 -6.35 -0.47 17.49
C ALA A 162 -6.56 -1.80 16.73
N LEU A 163 -7.00 -1.76 15.46
CA LEU A 163 -7.13 -2.96 14.62
C LEU A 163 -5.80 -3.69 14.44
N ASN A 164 -4.70 -2.95 14.25
CA ASN A 164 -3.38 -3.55 14.15
C ASN A 164 -2.92 -4.19 15.47
N ALA A 165 -3.26 -3.60 16.62
CA ALA A 165 -2.99 -4.19 17.93
C ALA A 165 -3.77 -5.50 18.14
N GLU A 166 -5.05 -5.53 17.76
CA GLU A 166 -5.89 -6.74 17.79
C GLU A 166 -5.32 -7.86 16.90
N ARG A 167 -4.93 -7.52 15.65
CA ARG A 167 -4.28 -8.47 14.74
C ARG A 167 -3.03 -9.09 15.36
N ARG A 168 -2.16 -8.27 15.95
CA ARG A 168 -0.93 -8.75 16.63
C ARG A 168 -1.23 -9.64 17.83
N GLY A 169 -2.29 -9.33 18.59
CA GLY A 169 -2.75 -10.17 19.68
C GLY A 169 -3.20 -11.56 19.20
N THR A 170 -3.99 -11.59 18.14
CA THR A 170 -4.45 -12.84 17.51
C THR A 170 -3.28 -13.67 16.97
N GLU A 171 -2.34 -13.03 16.25
CA GLU A 171 -1.15 -13.68 15.71
C GLU A 171 -0.29 -14.32 16.82
N LYS A 172 -0.08 -13.59 17.93
CA LYS A 172 0.64 -14.11 19.10
C LYS A 172 -0.06 -15.32 19.71
N GLY A 173 -1.39 -15.26 19.89
CA GLY A 173 -2.16 -16.39 20.44
C GLY A 173 -2.12 -17.64 19.53
N ILE A 174 -2.11 -17.44 18.20
CA ILE A 174 -1.96 -18.56 17.24
C ILE A 174 -0.56 -19.18 17.37
N PHE A 175 0.47 -18.31 17.43
CA PHE A 175 1.86 -18.77 17.57
C PHE A 175 2.07 -19.58 18.87
N GLU A 176 1.56 -19.09 20.02
CA GLU A 176 1.66 -19.77 21.30
C GLU A 176 0.98 -21.17 21.26
N LYS A 177 -0.23 -21.25 20.70
CA LYS A 177 -0.92 -22.53 20.51
C LYS A 177 -0.17 -23.49 19.59
N ALA A 178 0.40 -22.99 18.49
CA ALA A 178 1.20 -23.82 17.59
C ALA A 178 2.46 -24.35 18.26
N ALA A 179 3.14 -23.52 19.06
CA ALA A 179 4.32 -23.94 19.84
C ALA A 179 3.96 -25.04 20.86
N GLU A 180 2.85 -24.88 21.61
CA GLU A 180 2.37 -25.90 22.54
C GLU A 180 2.05 -27.25 21.86
N ILE A 181 1.47 -27.21 20.65
CA ILE A 181 1.18 -28.42 19.87
C ILE A 181 2.49 -29.11 19.47
N ILE A 182 3.46 -28.37 18.96
CA ILE A 182 4.77 -28.90 18.55
C ILE A 182 5.49 -29.54 19.75
N GLU A 183 5.51 -28.87 20.90
CA GLU A 183 6.15 -29.39 22.09
C GLU A 183 5.47 -30.67 22.64
N ARG A 184 4.15 -30.80 22.47
CA ARG A 184 3.39 -31.95 22.90
C ARG A 184 3.49 -33.16 21.95
N GLU A 185 3.57 -32.92 20.67
CA GLU A 185 3.55 -33.96 19.63
C GLU A 185 4.97 -34.35 19.12
N GLY A 186 6.01 -33.62 19.60
CA GLY A 186 7.43 -33.99 19.46
C GLY A 186 8.01 -33.75 18.13
#